data_00be2441dc23f0e97ce21eeae736aa1d
#
_entry.id   00be2441dc23f0e97ce21eeae736aa1d
#
_cell.length_a   1.000
_cell.length_b   1.000
_cell.length_c   1.000
_cell.angle_alpha   90.00
_cell.angle_beta   90.00
_cell.angle_gamma   90.00
#
_symmetry.space_group_name_H-M   'P 1'
#
loop_
_entity.id
_entity.type
_entity.pdbx_description
1 polymer ?
#
loop_
_entity_poly.entity_id
_entity_poly.type
_entity_poly.pdbx_seq_one_letter_code
_entity_poly.pdbx_strand_id
1 'polypeptide(L)'
;MSFNGFSAFTESPVFENIIKKEALSLNIAFTCFYGSRNYSLETDKSDYDFFIVYYPVFENFFIHRFPRSSVIEKDYDYFITPFHEYFRHAMNGNIKFIEPLMCNTVFRVDASPERFYAREQAEQGLERSLRWKDFKLIEKVKNFIAVNFKKNFDAMAGIIKNKKLNVEKGLYTSNTLKYKESHGYDIKEAINSLRIAFLLEHYINTGEFSFEVKQNPAYKEFEIYLSGINDKKISKNYYLEIINKKIDDIAGRYEKLGAKEKPEGTLLVEIKSEIEQDIVEICRDKACFAKNN
;
A
#
# COMPACT_ATOMS: atom_id res chain seq x y z
N MET A 1 -17.77 -10.26 -11.03
CA MET A 1 -18.59 -9.23 -10.37
C MET A 1 -17.93 -7.89 -10.63
N SER A 2 -18.66 -6.91 -11.16
CA SER A 2 -18.15 -5.53 -11.20
C SER A 2 -18.72 -4.82 -9.96
N PHE A 3 -17.85 -4.40 -9.06
CA PHE A 3 -18.25 -3.53 -7.97
C PHE A 3 -18.28 -2.10 -8.50
N ASN A 4 -19.47 -1.48 -8.54
CA ASN A 4 -19.62 -0.07 -8.92
C ASN A 4 -19.12 0.84 -7.78
N GLY A 5 -17.84 0.72 -7.44
CA GLY A 5 -17.22 1.45 -6.36
C GLY A 5 -17.07 0.65 -5.07
N PHE A 6 -16.43 1.27 -4.08
CA PHE A 6 -16.06 0.66 -2.81
C PHE A 6 -17.28 0.33 -1.92
N SER A 7 -18.29 1.19 -1.90
CA SER A 7 -19.52 0.94 -1.14
C SER A 7 -20.20 -0.36 -1.56
N ALA A 8 -20.22 -0.66 -2.86
CA ALA A 8 -20.81 -1.89 -3.38
C ALA A 8 -20.04 -3.16 -2.91
N PHE A 9 -18.73 -3.08 -2.64
CA PHE A 9 -17.99 -4.21 -2.09
C PHE A 9 -18.32 -4.44 -0.62
N THR A 10 -18.32 -3.41 0.19
CA THR A 10 -18.51 -3.50 1.64
C THR A 10 -19.97 -3.80 2.04
N GLU A 11 -20.91 -3.50 1.16
CA GLU A 11 -22.33 -3.91 1.27
C GLU A 11 -22.59 -5.29 0.63
N SER A 12 -21.57 -5.91 0.05
CA SER A 12 -21.74 -7.16 -0.67
C SER A 12 -21.77 -8.38 0.26
N PRO A 13 -22.49 -9.46 -0.11
CA PRO A 13 -22.41 -10.73 0.59
C PRO A 13 -20.99 -11.30 0.64
N VAL A 14 -20.11 -10.89 -0.29
CA VAL A 14 -18.69 -11.26 -0.33
C VAL A 14 -17.99 -10.72 0.91
N PHE A 15 -18.15 -9.43 1.21
CA PHE A 15 -17.55 -8.80 2.38
C PHE A 15 -18.06 -9.43 3.68
N GLU A 16 -19.38 -9.64 3.79
CA GLU A 16 -19.95 -10.34 4.95
C GLU A 16 -19.36 -11.74 5.14
N ASN A 17 -19.17 -12.50 4.05
CA ASN A 17 -18.56 -13.82 4.12
C ASN A 17 -17.10 -13.77 4.55
N ILE A 18 -16.33 -12.76 4.10
CA ILE A 18 -14.95 -12.53 4.55
C ILE A 18 -14.94 -12.27 6.07
N ILE A 19 -15.80 -11.36 6.54
CA ILE A 19 -15.90 -11.04 7.97
C ILE A 19 -16.24 -12.26 8.81
N LYS A 20 -17.20 -13.08 8.36
CA LYS A 20 -17.58 -14.33 9.05
C LYS A 20 -16.48 -15.37 9.03
N LYS A 21 -15.86 -15.60 7.85
CA LYS A 21 -14.78 -16.59 7.66
C LYS A 21 -13.56 -16.28 8.52
N GLU A 22 -13.18 -15.03 8.59
CA GLU A 22 -11.99 -14.58 9.30
C GLU A 22 -12.26 -14.23 10.78
N ALA A 23 -13.49 -14.46 11.26
CA ALA A 23 -13.94 -14.17 12.63
C ALA A 23 -13.60 -12.72 13.08
N LEU A 24 -13.65 -11.78 12.17
CA LEU A 24 -13.27 -10.38 12.42
C LEU A 24 -14.34 -9.59 13.17
N SER A 25 -15.44 -10.24 13.56
CA SER A 25 -16.57 -9.68 14.30
C SER A 25 -16.43 -8.17 14.63
N LEU A 26 -17.05 -7.30 13.84
CA LEU A 26 -17.31 -5.87 14.11
C LEU A 26 -16.11 -4.94 14.47
N ASN A 27 -14.90 -5.45 14.60
CA ASN A 27 -13.71 -4.67 14.96
C ASN A 27 -12.91 -4.17 13.76
N ILE A 28 -13.55 -3.92 12.61
CA ILE A 28 -12.87 -3.36 11.45
C ILE A 28 -12.61 -1.87 11.69
N ALA A 29 -11.35 -1.49 11.56
CA ALA A 29 -10.93 -0.10 11.66
C ALA A 29 -11.24 0.65 10.35
N PHE A 30 -10.78 0.08 9.25
CA PHE A 30 -11.00 0.59 7.90
C PHE A 30 -10.66 -0.48 6.86
N THR A 31 -11.05 -0.20 5.64
CA THR A 31 -10.60 -0.94 4.45
C THR A 31 -9.97 0.03 3.46
N CYS A 32 -9.12 -0.47 2.56
CA CYS A 32 -8.54 0.35 1.51
C CYS A 32 -8.21 -0.49 0.27
N PHE A 33 -8.16 0.16 -0.88
CA PHE A 33 -7.63 -0.44 -2.10
C PHE A 33 -6.11 -0.43 -2.08
N TYR A 34 -5.52 -1.38 -2.80
CA TYR A 34 -4.12 -1.32 -3.20
C TYR A 34 -3.93 -1.91 -4.61
N GLY A 35 -2.75 -1.74 -5.20
CA GLY A 35 -2.45 -2.32 -6.50
C GLY A 35 -2.87 -1.47 -7.69
N SER A 36 -3.26 -2.12 -8.80
CA SER A 36 -3.42 -1.47 -10.11
C SER A 36 -4.39 -0.29 -10.12
N ARG A 37 -5.43 -0.33 -9.29
CA ARG A 37 -6.44 0.75 -9.19
C ARG A 37 -5.87 2.05 -8.64
N ASN A 38 -4.96 1.96 -7.67
CA ASN A 38 -4.30 3.15 -7.11
C ASN A 38 -3.33 3.81 -8.11
N TYR A 39 -2.92 3.08 -9.14
CA TYR A 39 -2.02 3.60 -10.18
C TYR A 39 -2.74 3.99 -11.47
N SER A 40 -4.06 3.90 -11.51
CA SER A 40 -4.85 4.06 -12.74
C SER A 40 -4.37 3.14 -13.89
N LEU A 41 -3.91 1.94 -13.54
CA LEU A 41 -3.43 0.92 -14.47
C LEU A 41 -4.40 -0.26 -14.60
N GLU A 42 -5.57 -0.15 -13.97
CA GLU A 42 -6.60 -1.16 -14.05
C GLU A 42 -7.19 -1.26 -15.47
N THR A 43 -7.62 -2.46 -15.79
CA THR A 43 -8.38 -2.80 -16.99
C THR A 43 -9.72 -3.42 -16.57
N ASP A 44 -10.63 -3.62 -17.50
CA ASP A 44 -11.92 -4.29 -17.22
C ASP A 44 -11.76 -5.72 -16.67
N LYS A 45 -10.56 -6.31 -16.81
CA LYS A 45 -10.20 -7.64 -16.32
C LYS A 45 -9.40 -7.62 -15.03
N SER A 46 -9.11 -6.44 -14.49
CA SER A 46 -8.36 -6.32 -13.24
C SER A 46 -9.23 -6.73 -12.07
N ASP A 47 -8.69 -7.59 -11.23
CA ASP A 47 -9.20 -7.95 -9.93
C ASP A 47 -9.22 -6.73 -8.98
N TYR A 48 -9.92 -6.90 -7.88
CA TYR A 48 -9.91 -5.93 -6.80
C TYR A 48 -8.96 -6.40 -5.71
N ASP A 49 -8.05 -5.53 -5.33
CA ASP A 49 -7.11 -5.77 -4.25
C ASP A 49 -7.50 -4.94 -3.02
N PHE A 50 -7.73 -5.58 -1.87
CA PHE A 50 -8.18 -4.93 -0.64
C PHE A 50 -7.25 -5.20 0.53
N PHE A 51 -7.03 -4.17 1.37
CA PHE A 51 -6.69 -4.35 2.76
C PHE A 51 -7.94 -4.27 3.63
N ILE A 52 -8.02 -5.14 4.62
CA ILE A 52 -8.98 -5.10 5.72
C ILE A 52 -8.15 -4.91 6.98
N VAL A 53 -8.25 -3.74 7.58
CA VAL A 53 -7.51 -3.39 8.80
C VAL A 53 -8.46 -3.46 9.99
N TYR A 54 -8.08 -4.21 11.03
CA TYR A 54 -8.93 -4.45 12.19
C TYR A 54 -8.24 -4.09 13.50
N TYR A 55 -9.04 -3.77 14.52
CA TYR A 55 -8.55 -3.63 15.89
C TYR A 55 -8.46 -5.00 16.54
N PRO A 56 -7.26 -5.44 16.97
CA PRO A 56 -7.14 -6.71 17.65
C PRO A 56 -7.80 -6.63 19.03
N VAL A 57 -8.45 -7.72 19.45
CA VAL A 57 -8.97 -7.84 20.82
C VAL A 57 -7.83 -7.92 21.82
N PHE A 58 -8.08 -7.45 23.05
CA PHE A 58 -7.04 -7.27 24.06
C PHE A 58 -6.28 -8.58 24.36
N GLU A 59 -6.97 -9.68 24.41
CA GLU A 59 -6.42 -11.02 24.66
C GLU A 59 -5.36 -11.41 23.63
N ASN A 60 -5.54 -11.00 22.38
CA ASN A 60 -4.61 -11.31 21.28
C ASN A 60 -3.23 -10.64 21.47
N PHE A 61 -3.16 -9.51 22.16
CA PHE A 61 -1.88 -8.88 22.48
C PHE A 61 -1.04 -9.73 23.43
N PHE A 62 -1.66 -10.36 24.44
CA PHE A 62 -0.95 -11.18 25.42
C PHE A 62 -0.41 -12.48 24.84
N ILE A 63 -1.16 -13.08 23.92
CA ILE A 63 -0.77 -14.35 23.32
C ILE A 63 -0.08 -14.17 21.96
N HIS A 64 0.16 -12.92 21.54
CA HIS A 64 0.74 -12.56 20.24
C HIS A 64 0.06 -13.24 19.04
N ARG A 65 -1.26 -13.45 19.13
CA ARG A 65 -2.06 -14.12 18.12
C ARG A 65 -2.86 -13.09 17.32
N PHE A 66 -2.27 -12.61 16.23
CA PHE A 66 -2.90 -11.68 15.32
C PHE A 66 -3.29 -12.42 14.02
N PRO A 67 -4.59 -12.67 13.80
CA PRO A 67 -5.04 -13.24 12.55
C PRO A 67 -4.52 -12.42 11.36
N ARG A 68 -3.89 -13.09 10.43
CA ARG A 68 -3.45 -12.53 9.16
C ARG A 68 -3.85 -13.49 8.07
N SER A 69 -4.52 -12.98 7.06
CA SER A 69 -4.89 -13.75 5.89
C SER A 69 -4.47 -13.00 4.63
N SER A 70 -3.97 -13.75 3.67
CA SER A 70 -3.81 -13.28 2.30
C SER A 70 -4.53 -14.28 1.42
N VAL A 71 -5.62 -13.88 0.84
CA VAL A 71 -6.50 -14.75 0.07
C VAL A 71 -6.59 -14.22 -1.35
N ILE A 72 -6.40 -15.14 -2.29
CA ILE A 72 -6.51 -14.88 -3.72
C ILE A 72 -7.75 -15.61 -4.20
N GLU A 73 -8.73 -14.86 -4.66
CA GLU A 73 -9.96 -15.36 -5.25
C GLU A 73 -10.01 -15.01 -6.74
N LYS A 74 -11.08 -15.40 -7.43
CA LYS A 74 -11.16 -15.19 -8.89
C LYS A 74 -11.26 -13.73 -9.29
N ASP A 75 -12.04 -12.95 -8.53
CA ASP A 75 -12.42 -11.57 -8.90
C ASP A 75 -11.87 -10.52 -7.90
N TYR A 76 -11.28 -10.96 -6.79
CA TYR A 76 -10.73 -10.09 -5.75
C TYR A 76 -9.69 -10.80 -4.91
N ASP A 77 -8.73 -10.02 -4.46
CA ASP A 77 -7.73 -10.43 -3.48
C ASP A 77 -7.91 -9.61 -2.22
N TYR A 78 -7.70 -10.20 -1.06
CA TYR A 78 -7.70 -9.44 0.17
C TYR A 78 -6.57 -9.83 1.12
N PHE A 79 -6.13 -8.86 1.88
CA PHE A 79 -5.14 -9.01 2.92
C PHE A 79 -5.66 -8.42 4.22
N ILE A 80 -5.69 -9.26 5.27
CA ILE A 80 -6.14 -8.86 6.60
C ILE A 80 -4.91 -8.56 7.45
N THR A 81 -4.91 -7.41 8.14
CA THR A 81 -3.81 -6.98 9.00
C THR A 81 -4.32 -6.26 10.24
N PRO A 82 -3.72 -6.46 11.41
CA PRO A 82 -4.07 -5.68 12.59
C PRO A 82 -3.64 -4.22 12.45
N PHE A 83 -4.40 -3.30 13.04
CA PHE A 83 -4.25 -1.86 12.96
C PHE A 83 -2.82 -1.37 13.24
N HIS A 84 -2.24 -1.79 14.35
CA HIS A 84 -0.89 -1.40 14.74
C HIS A 84 0.18 -1.87 13.75
N GLU A 85 -0.01 -3.03 13.13
CA GLU A 85 0.94 -3.54 12.14
C GLU A 85 0.83 -2.84 10.79
N TYR A 86 -0.40 -2.46 10.39
CA TYR A 86 -0.59 -1.68 9.19
C TYR A 86 0.28 -0.40 9.23
N PHE A 87 0.13 0.38 10.29
CA PHE A 87 0.89 1.63 10.44
C PHE A 87 2.39 1.39 10.66
N ARG A 88 2.76 0.35 11.41
CA ARG A 88 4.17 -0.03 11.55
C ARG A 88 4.82 -0.33 10.21
N HIS A 89 4.14 -1.04 9.33
CA HIS A 89 4.65 -1.32 7.99
C HIS A 89 4.72 -0.06 7.11
N ALA A 90 3.71 0.79 7.16
CA ALA A 90 3.72 2.07 6.44
C ALA A 90 4.89 2.96 6.88
N MET A 91 5.07 3.17 8.19
CA MET A 91 6.17 3.95 8.74
C MET A 91 7.56 3.35 8.48
N ASN A 92 7.64 2.05 8.21
CA ASN A 92 8.88 1.38 7.81
C ASN A 92 9.16 1.42 6.30
N GLY A 93 8.43 2.22 5.54
CA GLY A 93 8.67 2.43 4.11
C GLY A 93 8.09 1.34 3.20
N ASN A 94 7.24 0.43 3.73
CA ASN A 94 6.64 -0.59 2.89
C ASN A 94 5.60 0.03 1.95
N ILE A 95 5.95 0.12 0.68
CA ILE A 95 5.17 0.82 -0.35
C ILE A 95 3.73 0.28 -0.49
N LYS A 96 3.51 -1.02 -0.26
CA LYS A 96 2.19 -1.64 -0.29
C LYS A 96 1.23 -1.02 0.75
N PHE A 97 1.76 -0.59 1.90
CA PHE A 97 0.99 0.04 2.99
C PHE A 97 0.97 1.58 2.88
N ILE A 98 1.98 2.17 2.24
CA ILE A 98 2.05 3.61 1.98
C ILE A 98 1.06 4.02 0.89
N GLU A 99 1.00 3.24 -0.19
CA GLU A 99 0.19 3.52 -1.37
C GLU A 99 -1.26 3.89 -1.05
N PRO A 100 -2.04 3.07 -0.31
CA PRO A 100 -3.44 3.41 -0.01
C PRO A 100 -3.59 4.71 0.78
N LEU A 101 -2.65 4.98 1.71
CA LEU A 101 -2.67 6.20 2.51
C LEU A 101 -2.46 7.43 1.62
N MET A 102 -1.49 7.39 0.73
CA MET A 102 -1.14 8.51 -0.14
C MET A 102 -2.14 8.72 -1.28
N CYS A 103 -2.73 7.65 -1.79
CA CYS A 103 -3.81 7.72 -2.79
C CYS A 103 -5.16 8.10 -2.19
N ASN A 104 -5.28 8.31 -0.88
CA ASN A 104 -6.54 8.62 -0.19
C ASN A 104 -7.64 7.55 -0.43
N THR A 105 -7.24 6.30 -0.59
CA THR A 105 -8.15 5.17 -0.82
C THR A 105 -8.53 4.43 0.46
N VAL A 106 -8.28 5.05 1.62
CA VAL A 106 -8.67 4.53 2.93
C VAL A 106 -10.12 4.89 3.22
N PHE A 107 -10.92 3.86 3.46
CA PHE A 107 -12.33 3.99 3.74
C PHE A 107 -12.64 3.43 5.12
N ARG A 108 -13.43 4.14 5.91
CA ARG A 108 -13.89 3.67 7.21
C ARG A 108 -15.08 2.76 7.06
N VAL A 109 -15.09 1.71 7.86
CA VAL A 109 -16.26 0.87 8.09
C VAL A 109 -16.88 1.32 9.38
N ASP A 110 -18.08 1.92 9.31
CA ASP A 110 -18.84 2.25 10.52
C ASP A 110 -19.49 1.00 11.09
N ALA A 111 -19.57 0.90 12.41
CA ALA A 111 -20.24 -0.21 13.09
C ALA A 111 -21.74 -0.31 12.78
N SER A 112 -22.34 0.72 12.19
CA SER A 112 -23.69 0.63 11.61
C SER A 112 -23.56 0.30 10.12
N PRO A 113 -24.33 -0.67 9.61
CA PRO A 113 -24.30 -1.08 8.21
C PRO A 113 -24.60 0.03 7.19
N GLU A 114 -25.04 1.19 7.65
CA GLU A 114 -25.60 2.24 6.83
C GLU A 114 -24.63 3.39 6.48
N ARG A 115 -23.37 3.38 6.92
CA ARG A 115 -22.51 4.56 6.74
C ARG A 115 -21.07 4.25 6.39
N PHE A 116 -20.79 4.25 5.10
CA PHE A 116 -19.45 4.43 4.53
C PHE A 116 -19.20 5.92 4.27
N TYR A 117 -18.07 6.44 4.73
CA TYR A 117 -17.70 7.82 4.43
C TYR A 117 -16.39 7.86 3.67
N ALA A 118 -16.43 8.41 2.46
CA ALA A 118 -15.24 8.92 1.81
C ALA A 118 -14.69 10.11 2.63
N ARG A 119 -13.39 10.33 2.58
CA ARG A 119 -12.67 11.40 3.30
C ARG A 119 -13.34 12.78 3.16
N GLU A 120 -13.82 13.10 1.96
CA GLU A 120 -14.48 14.38 1.66
C GLU A 120 -15.71 14.68 2.52
N GLN A 121 -16.40 13.65 3.00
CA GLN A 121 -17.57 13.84 3.87
C GLN A 121 -17.18 13.95 5.35
N ALA A 122 -16.02 13.45 5.73
CA ALA A 122 -15.55 13.54 7.12
C ALA A 122 -15.05 14.96 7.49
N GLU A 123 -14.62 15.74 6.50
CA GLU A 123 -14.22 17.14 6.70
C GLU A 123 -15.41 18.09 6.94
N GLN A 124 -16.63 17.66 6.62
CA GLN A 124 -17.84 18.48 6.69
C GLN A 124 -18.61 18.44 8.01
N GLY A 125 -18.02 18.05 9.14
CA GLY A 125 -18.66 18.32 10.43
C GLY A 125 -18.88 17.18 11.42
N LEU A 126 -18.12 16.09 11.36
CA LEU A 126 -18.24 14.97 12.30
C LEU A 126 -17.19 15.03 13.44
N GLU A 127 -17.16 16.14 14.15
CA GLU A 127 -16.26 16.38 15.31
C GLU A 127 -16.52 15.50 16.54
N ARG A 128 -17.48 14.57 16.54
CA ARG A 128 -18.00 13.97 17.79
C ARG A 128 -17.76 12.49 18.02
N SER A 129 -16.88 11.81 17.29
CA SER A 129 -16.64 10.39 17.59
C SER A 129 -15.18 10.05 17.78
N LEU A 130 -14.88 8.99 18.54
CA LEU A 130 -13.57 8.35 18.70
C LEU A 130 -12.78 8.17 17.38
N ARG A 131 -13.46 8.26 16.27
CA ARG A 131 -12.99 8.15 14.87
C ARG A 131 -12.16 9.34 14.40
N TRP A 132 -12.30 10.50 15.02
CA TRP A 132 -11.46 11.66 14.73
C TRP A 132 -9.99 11.42 15.09
N LYS A 133 -9.71 10.66 16.16
CA LYS A 133 -8.33 10.27 16.52
C LYS A 133 -7.66 9.46 15.42
N ASP A 134 -8.39 8.52 14.79
CA ASP A 134 -7.84 7.66 13.73
C ASP A 134 -7.49 8.49 12.49
N PHE A 135 -8.28 9.51 12.19
CA PHE A 135 -8.03 10.43 11.07
C PHE A 135 -6.78 11.27 11.30
N LYS A 136 -6.66 11.83 12.50
CA LYS A 136 -5.45 12.58 12.89
C LYS A 136 -4.21 11.69 12.85
N LEU A 137 -4.35 10.42 13.22
CA LEU A 137 -3.27 9.46 13.12
C LEU A 137 -2.86 9.22 11.66
N ILE A 138 -3.82 9.03 10.75
CA ILE A 138 -3.52 8.86 9.32
C ILE A 138 -2.73 10.06 8.78
N GLU A 139 -3.14 11.27 9.09
CA GLU A 139 -2.44 12.48 8.65
C GLU A 139 -1.04 12.60 9.29
N LYS A 140 -0.90 12.30 10.59
CA LYS A 140 0.43 12.25 11.24
C LYS A 140 1.34 11.22 10.56
N VAL A 141 0.82 10.02 10.25
CA VAL A 141 1.59 8.97 9.57
C VAL A 141 1.98 9.40 8.16
N LYS A 142 1.08 10.02 7.40
CA LYS A 142 1.41 10.57 6.06
C LYS A 142 2.55 11.58 6.14
N ASN A 143 2.46 12.53 7.06
CA ASN A 143 3.50 13.53 7.26
C ASN A 143 4.83 12.89 7.67
N PHE A 144 4.81 11.91 8.59
CA PHE A 144 6.00 11.16 8.95
C PHE A 144 6.61 10.41 7.76
N ILE A 145 5.79 9.74 6.97
CA ILE A 145 6.26 9.03 5.77
C ILE A 145 6.89 10.02 4.79
N ALA A 146 6.25 11.18 4.54
CA ALA A 146 6.76 12.16 3.60
C ALA A 146 8.17 12.67 3.95
N VAL A 147 8.47 12.84 5.25
CA VAL A 147 9.79 13.33 5.70
C VAL A 147 10.80 12.22 5.98
N ASN A 148 10.40 10.96 6.05
CA ASN A 148 11.30 9.83 6.34
C ASN A 148 11.98 9.31 5.06
N PHE A 149 12.69 10.22 4.40
CA PHE A 149 13.25 10.04 3.07
C PHE A 149 14.16 8.82 2.94
N LYS A 150 15.10 8.68 3.88
CA LYS A 150 16.06 7.55 3.85
C LYS A 150 15.38 6.19 3.93
N LYS A 151 14.40 6.05 4.82
CA LYS A 151 13.70 4.77 5.02
C LYS A 151 12.88 4.39 3.80
N ASN A 152 12.20 5.36 3.22
CA ASN A 152 11.41 5.16 2.01
C ASN A 152 12.31 4.78 0.83
N PHE A 153 13.45 5.48 0.67
CA PHE A 153 14.43 5.16 -0.35
C PHE A 153 14.94 3.72 -0.21
N ASP A 154 15.46 3.35 0.97
CA ASP A 154 16.04 2.03 1.22
C ASP A 154 15.01 0.91 0.95
N ALA A 155 13.75 1.10 1.40
CA ALA A 155 12.69 0.12 1.20
C ALA A 155 12.33 -0.05 -0.29
N MET A 156 12.11 1.05 -1.01
CA MET A 156 11.78 0.99 -2.44
C MET A 156 12.93 0.46 -3.27
N ALA A 157 14.16 0.90 -3.02
CA ALA A 157 15.35 0.39 -3.70
C ALA A 157 15.55 -1.11 -3.45
N GLY A 158 15.29 -1.59 -2.23
CA GLY A 158 15.29 -3.01 -1.90
C GLY A 158 14.27 -3.82 -2.70
N ILE A 159 13.05 -3.30 -2.84
CA ILE A 159 12.00 -3.96 -3.64
C ILE A 159 12.39 -4.01 -5.12
N ILE A 160 12.88 -2.91 -5.69
CA ILE A 160 13.32 -2.85 -7.09
C ILE A 160 14.39 -3.90 -7.35
N LYS A 161 15.43 -3.95 -6.51
CA LYS A 161 16.53 -4.93 -6.62
C LYS A 161 16.02 -6.37 -6.52
N ASN A 162 15.12 -6.66 -5.57
CA ASN A 162 14.58 -8.01 -5.39
C ASN A 162 13.75 -8.46 -6.60
N LYS A 163 12.86 -7.59 -7.10
CA LYS A 163 12.03 -7.90 -8.28
C LYS A 163 12.87 -8.07 -9.54
N LYS A 164 13.88 -7.21 -9.76
CA LYS A 164 14.86 -7.38 -10.83
C LYS A 164 15.54 -8.75 -10.73
N LEU A 165 16.00 -9.13 -9.53
CA LEU A 165 16.66 -10.41 -9.30
C LEU A 165 15.74 -11.60 -9.60
N ASN A 166 14.44 -11.52 -9.28
CA ASN A 166 13.47 -12.54 -9.63
C ASN A 166 13.36 -12.72 -11.14
N VAL A 167 13.29 -11.62 -11.90
CA VAL A 167 13.30 -11.66 -13.37
C VAL A 167 14.61 -12.26 -13.90
N GLU A 168 15.73 -11.80 -13.39
CA GLU A 168 17.07 -12.27 -13.80
C GLU A 168 17.26 -13.77 -13.60
N LYS A 169 16.82 -14.29 -12.45
CA LYS A 169 16.88 -15.72 -12.12
C LYS A 169 15.78 -16.54 -12.78
N GLY A 170 14.81 -15.93 -13.46
CA GLY A 170 13.67 -16.63 -14.05
C GLY A 170 12.76 -17.27 -13.01
N LEU A 171 12.52 -16.60 -11.89
CA LEU A 171 11.61 -17.06 -10.85
C LEU A 171 10.18 -16.66 -11.22
N TYR A 172 9.24 -17.57 -11.02
CA TYR A 172 7.82 -17.38 -11.31
C TYR A 172 6.99 -17.84 -10.12
N THR A 173 5.89 -17.16 -9.89
CA THR A 173 4.82 -17.67 -9.03
C THR A 173 3.85 -18.54 -9.84
N SER A 174 2.95 -19.28 -9.19
CA SER A 174 1.89 -20.03 -9.88
C SER A 174 1.09 -19.13 -10.84
N ASN A 175 0.81 -17.90 -10.46
CA ASN A 175 0.03 -16.94 -11.24
C ASN A 175 0.80 -16.30 -12.41
N THR A 176 2.12 -16.32 -12.36
CA THR A 176 2.97 -15.69 -13.38
C THR A 176 3.68 -16.69 -14.28
N LEU A 177 3.56 -18.01 -14.01
CA LEU A 177 4.19 -19.06 -14.81
C LEU A 177 3.79 -19.02 -16.29
N LYS A 178 2.58 -18.57 -16.59
CA LYS A 178 2.08 -18.37 -17.97
C LYS A 178 2.93 -17.41 -18.79
N TYR A 179 3.66 -16.50 -18.15
CA TYR A 179 4.54 -15.54 -18.85
C TYR A 179 5.86 -16.17 -19.28
N LYS A 180 6.25 -17.33 -18.73
CA LYS A 180 7.45 -18.06 -19.15
C LYS A 180 7.41 -18.40 -20.64
N GLU A 181 6.28 -18.93 -21.10
CA GLU A 181 6.11 -19.31 -22.50
C GLU A 181 5.82 -18.11 -23.41
N SER A 182 5.03 -17.16 -22.92
CA SER A 182 4.56 -16.03 -23.74
C SER A 182 5.59 -14.91 -23.89
N HIS A 183 6.45 -14.66 -22.88
CA HIS A 183 7.40 -13.53 -22.83
C HIS A 183 8.84 -13.96 -22.52
N GLY A 184 9.07 -15.18 -22.03
CA GLY A 184 10.38 -15.66 -21.60
C GLY A 184 10.86 -15.14 -20.25
N TYR A 185 10.06 -14.30 -19.58
CA TYR A 185 10.34 -13.76 -18.24
C TYR A 185 9.05 -13.33 -17.54
N ASP A 186 9.13 -13.11 -16.22
CA ASP A 186 7.98 -12.64 -15.42
C ASP A 186 7.75 -11.14 -15.64
N ILE A 187 6.75 -10.83 -16.49
CA ILE A 187 6.40 -9.45 -16.82
C ILE A 187 5.76 -8.70 -15.67
N LYS A 188 5.07 -9.38 -14.74
CA LYS A 188 4.51 -8.71 -13.55
C LYS A 188 5.63 -8.20 -12.64
N GLU A 189 6.67 -9.00 -12.42
CA GLU A 189 7.84 -8.57 -11.66
C GLU A 189 8.60 -7.43 -12.36
N ALA A 190 8.74 -7.52 -13.69
CA ALA A 190 9.39 -6.47 -14.50
C ALA A 190 8.63 -5.14 -14.44
N ILE A 191 7.32 -5.16 -14.70
CA ILE A 191 6.46 -3.97 -14.65
C ILE A 191 6.46 -3.34 -13.25
N ASN A 192 6.32 -4.16 -12.20
CA ASN A 192 6.33 -3.68 -10.83
C ASN A 192 7.66 -3.06 -10.42
N SER A 193 8.80 -3.63 -10.86
CA SER A 193 10.11 -3.04 -10.56
C SER A 193 10.30 -1.69 -11.23
N LEU A 194 9.90 -1.55 -12.50
CA LEU A 194 9.94 -0.29 -13.23
C LEU A 194 9.00 0.73 -12.59
N ARG A 195 7.77 0.36 -12.29
CA ARG A 195 6.80 1.24 -11.63
C ARG A 195 7.35 1.84 -10.33
N ILE A 196 7.93 0.99 -9.46
CA ILE A 196 8.52 1.46 -8.21
C ILE A 196 9.78 2.29 -8.45
N ALA A 197 10.57 2.00 -9.48
CA ALA A 197 11.73 2.81 -9.84
C ALA A 197 11.33 4.22 -10.29
N PHE A 198 10.31 4.35 -11.13
CA PHE A 198 9.78 5.65 -11.53
C PHE A 198 9.15 6.42 -10.36
N LEU A 199 8.41 5.73 -9.48
CA LEU A 199 7.88 6.33 -8.26
C LEU A 199 9.01 6.85 -7.35
N LEU A 200 10.06 6.06 -7.16
CA LEU A 200 11.22 6.45 -6.35
C LEU A 200 11.98 7.63 -6.98
N GLU A 201 12.16 7.64 -8.29
CA GLU A 201 12.77 8.76 -8.99
C GLU A 201 11.95 10.05 -8.84
N HIS A 202 10.63 9.95 -8.97
CA HIS A 202 9.74 11.10 -8.73
C HIS A 202 9.86 11.59 -7.29
N TYR A 203 9.78 10.69 -6.31
CA TYR A 203 9.92 11.02 -4.90
C TYR A 203 11.26 11.69 -4.57
N ILE A 204 12.38 11.22 -5.16
CA ILE A 204 13.71 11.83 -5.01
C ILE A 204 13.73 13.26 -5.56
N ASN A 205 13.07 13.50 -6.68
CA ASN A 205 13.11 14.79 -7.35
C ASN A 205 12.18 15.84 -6.69
N THR A 206 11.07 15.40 -6.08
CA THR A 206 9.99 16.30 -5.61
C THR A 206 9.76 16.26 -4.09
N GLY A 207 10.19 15.19 -3.41
CA GLY A 207 9.83 14.92 -2.02
C GLY A 207 8.41 14.36 -1.84
N GLU A 208 7.66 14.16 -2.93
CA GLU A 208 6.26 13.78 -2.89
C GLU A 208 6.01 12.40 -3.53
N PHE A 209 5.06 11.65 -2.95
CA PHE A 209 4.56 10.44 -3.58
C PHE A 209 3.46 10.77 -4.58
N SER A 210 3.63 10.34 -5.83
CA SER A 210 2.58 10.40 -6.85
C SER A 210 2.35 9.01 -7.42
N PHE A 211 1.18 8.45 -7.15
CA PHE A 211 0.82 7.11 -7.61
C PHE A 211 0.01 7.12 -8.91
N GLU A 212 -0.55 8.25 -9.31
CA GLU A 212 -1.32 8.38 -10.55
C GLU A 212 -0.41 8.39 -11.77
N VAL A 213 -0.23 7.22 -12.38
CA VAL A 213 0.70 7.04 -13.50
C VAL A 213 0.21 7.78 -14.75
N LYS A 214 -1.05 7.61 -15.14
CA LYS A 214 -1.58 8.16 -16.41
C LYS A 214 -1.66 9.68 -16.46
N GLN A 215 -1.76 10.34 -15.33
CA GLN A 215 -1.94 11.80 -15.27
C GLN A 215 -0.62 12.54 -15.06
N ASN A 216 0.43 11.85 -14.64
CA ASN A 216 1.70 12.48 -14.33
C ASN A 216 2.69 12.39 -15.48
N PRO A 217 3.13 13.53 -16.06
CA PRO A 217 4.11 13.55 -17.14
C PRO A 217 5.43 12.83 -16.83
N ALA A 218 5.80 12.70 -15.56
CA ALA A 218 6.99 11.98 -15.13
C ALA A 218 6.94 10.48 -15.48
N TYR A 219 5.74 9.93 -15.71
CA TYR A 219 5.55 8.51 -16.03
C TYR A 219 5.41 8.21 -17.53
N LYS A 220 5.53 9.19 -18.44
CA LYS A 220 5.45 8.93 -19.88
C LYS A 220 6.43 7.85 -20.35
N GLU A 221 7.65 7.87 -19.85
CA GLU A 221 8.65 6.86 -20.17
C GLU A 221 8.25 5.48 -19.64
N PHE A 222 7.66 5.41 -18.44
CA PHE A 222 7.13 4.18 -17.89
C PHE A 222 6.00 3.60 -18.76
N GLU A 223 5.09 4.43 -19.27
CA GLU A 223 4.00 3.99 -20.16
C GLU A 223 4.54 3.37 -21.45
N ILE A 224 5.63 3.92 -22.00
CA ILE A 224 6.31 3.35 -23.16
C ILE A 224 6.86 1.95 -22.84
N TYR A 225 7.52 1.79 -21.69
CA TYR A 225 8.04 0.48 -21.26
C TYR A 225 6.91 -0.50 -20.94
N LEU A 226 5.85 -0.06 -20.30
CA LEU A 226 4.67 -0.89 -20.00
C LEU A 226 4.04 -1.45 -21.28
N SER A 227 3.82 -0.59 -22.28
CA SER A 227 3.32 -0.99 -23.59
C SER A 227 4.30 -1.95 -24.29
N GLY A 228 5.58 -1.60 -24.30
CA GLY A 228 6.62 -2.44 -24.93
C GLY A 228 6.75 -3.84 -24.31
N ILE A 229 6.59 -3.96 -22.99
CA ILE A 229 6.59 -5.24 -22.29
C ILE A 229 5.34 -6.06 -22.69
N ASN A 230 4.15 -5.46 -22.59
CA ASN A 230 2.89 -6.12 -22.89
C ASN A 230 2.82 -6.57 -24.37
N ASP A 231 3.35 -5.78 -25.29
CA ASP A 231 3.41 -6.06 -26.74
C ASP A 231 4.55 -7.01 -27.11
N LYS A 232 5.32 -7.54 -26.16
CA LYS A 232 6.51 -8.41 -26.39
C LYS A 232 7.65 -7.76 -27.19
N LYS A 233 7.70 -6.42 -27.23
CA LYS A 233 8.76 -5.65 -27.90
C LYS A 233 10.01 -5.49 -27.02
N ILE A 234 9.87 -5.69 -25.71
CA ILE A 234 10.96 -5.62 -24.75
C ILE A 234 11.34 -7.03 -24.31
N SER A 235 12.54 -7.46 -24.70
CA SER A 235 13.11 -8.73 -24.27
C SER A 235 13.58 -8.67 -22.82
N LYS A 236 13.82 -9.84 -22.19
CA LYS A 236 14.39 -9.93 -20.84
C LYS A 236 15.69 -9.14 -20.70
N ASN A 237 16.61 -9.30 -21.67
CA ASN A 237 17.91 -8.61 -21.60
C ASN A 237 17.76 -7.11 -21.72
N TYR A 238 16.91 -6.63 -22.62
CA TYR A 238 16.66 -5.20 -22.77
C TYR A 238 15.95 -4.60 -21.53
N TYR A 239 15.01 -5.33 -20.93
CA TYR A 239 14.46 -4.94 -19.63
C TYR A 239 15.56 -4.80 -18.55
N LEU A 240 16.49 -5.76 -18.47
CA LEU A 240 17.57 -5.72 -17.48
C LEU A 240 18.52 -4.53 -17.70
N GLU A 241 18.79 -4.14 -18.95
CA GLU A 241 19.53 -2.92 -19.28
C GLU A 241 18.80 -1.67 -18.79
N ILE A 242 17.49 -1.55 -19.09
CA ILE A 242 16.65 -0.42 -18.66
C ILE A 242 16.67 -0.29 -17.13
N ILE A 243 16.37 -1.38 -16.40
CA ILE A 243 16.24 -1.30 -14.94
C ILE A 243 17.59 -1.07 -14.25
N ASN A 244 18.70 -1.61 -14.77
CA ASN A 244 20.03 -1.33 -14.25
C ASN A 244 20.39 0.15 -14.38
N LYS A 245 20.22 0.71 -15.60
CA LYS A 245 20.45 2.14 -15.83
C LYS A 245 19.58 2.99 -14.88
N LYS A 246 18.30 2.64 -14.70
CA LYS A 246 17.40 3.36 -13.80
C LYS A 246 17.87 3.30 -12.35
N ILE A 247 18.34 2.14 -11.89
CA ILE A 247 18.89 1.97 -10.53
C ILE A 247 20.14 2.85 -10.33
N ASP A 248 21.05 2.88 -11.30
CA ASP A 248 22.29 3.66 -11.22
C ASP A 248 21.99 5.18 -11.23
N ASP A 249 21.07 5.62 -12.07
CA ASP A 249 20.61 7.02 -12.13
C ASP A 249 19.96 7.46 -10.81
N ILE A 250 19.11 6.61 -10.23
CA ILE A 250 18.46 6.83 -8.94
C ILE A 250 19.50 6.92 -7.81
N ALA A 251 20.44 5.99 -7.77
CA ALA A 251 21.50 5.97 -6.76
C ALA A 251 22.36 7.24 -6.83
N GLY A 252 22.79 7.63 -8.02
CA GLY A 252 23.57 8.85 -8.22
C GLY A 252 22.83 10.14 -7.83
N ARG A 253 21.53 10.21 -8.05
CA ARG A 253 20.70 11.35 -7.58
C ARG A 253 20.55 11.35 -6.07
N TYR A 254 20.33 10.19 -5.47
CA TYR A 254 20.21 10.07 -4.02
C TYR A 254 21.47 10.48 -3.29
N GLU A 255 22.65 10.09 -3.78
CA GLU A 255 23.94 10.51 -3.23
C GLU A 255 24.13 12.03 -3.27
N LYS A 256 23.71 12.67 -4.36
CA LYS A 256 23.76 14.14 -4.50
C LYS A 256 22.83 14.86 -3.53
N LEU A 257 21.66 14.28 -3.23
CA LEU A 257 20.72 14.83 -2.24
C LEU A 257 21.18 14.60 -0.80
N GLY A 258 21.72 13.44 -0.50
CA GLY A 258 22.18 13.07 0.85
C GLY A 258 23.27 13.97 1.43
N ALA A 259 23.89 14.82 0.61
CA ALA A 259 24.79 15.88 1.04
C ALA A 259 24.05 17.15 1.55
N LYS A 260 22.74 17.29 1.30
CA LYS A 260 22.01 18.56 1.55
C LYS A 260 20.92 18.48 2.61
N GLU A 261 20.24 17.36 2.81
CA GLU A 261 19.07 17.30 3.68
C GLU A 261 18.96 15.97 4.44
N LYS A 262 19.54 15.90 5.63
CA LYS A 262 19.12 14.90 6.61
C LYS A 262 18.26 15.62 7.65
N PRO A 263 16.93 15.32 7.74
CA PRO A 263 16.19 15.70 8.93
C PRO A 263 16.94 15.13 10.13
N GLU A 264 17.08 15.93 11.18
CA GLU A 264 17.76 15.50 12.40
C GLU A 264 17.12 14.20 12.88
N GLY A 265 17.93 13.14 12.98
CA GLY A 265 17.44 11.79 13.31
C GLY A 265 16.66 11.77 14.62
N THR A 266 16.94 12.67 15.54
CA THR A 266 16.22 12.87 16.79
C THR A 266 14.75 13.25 16.59
N LEU A 267 14.47 14.22 15.71
CA LEU A 267 13.09 14.66 15.43
C LEU A 267 12.23 13.52 14.84
N LEU A 268 12.79 12.73 13.94
CA LEU A 268 12.06 11.57 13.38
C LEU A 268 11.77 10.49 14.42
N VAL A 269 12.66 10.29 15.39
CA VAL A 269 12.45 9.36 16.50
C VAL A 269 11.32 9.84 17.40
N GLU A 270 11.29 11.13 17.72
CA GLU A 270 10.24 11.74 18.55
C GLU A 270 8.87 11.65 17.89
N ILE A 271 8.75 12.07 16.62
CA ILE A 271 7.48 11.99 15.86
C ILE A 271 7.01 10.52 15.76
N LYS A 272 7.91 9.59 15.53
CA LYS A 272 7.58 8.16 15.46
C LYS A 272 7.05 7.66 16.81
N SER A 273 7.69 8.05 17.91
CA SER A 273 7.28 7.67 19.26
C SER A 273 5.87 8.20 19.60
N GLU A 274 5.56 9.43 19.23
CA GLU A 274 4.22 10.01 19.39
C GLU A 274 3.16 9.23 18.59
N ILE A 275 3.47 8.87 17.35
CA ILE A 275 2.57 8.06 16.52
C ILE A 275 2.35 6.69 17.13
N GLU A 276 3.40 6.04 17.63
CA GLU A 276 3.31 4.73 18.28
C GLU A 276 2.46 4.81 19.56
N GLN A 277 2.55 5.89 20.32
CA GLN A 277 1.68 6.15 21.48
C GLN A 277 0.22 6.32 21.07
N ASP A 278 -0.08 7.13 20.06
CA ASP A 278 -1.43 7.29 19.53
C ASP A 278 -2.03 5.93 19.09
N ILE A 279 -1.24 5.10 18.42
CA ILE A 279 -1.66 3.74 18.01
C ILE A 279 -2.02 2.89 19.23
N VAL A 280 -1.19 2.91 20.27
CA VAL A 280 -1.43 2.15 21.51
C VAL A 280 -2.70 2.63 22.21
N GLU A 281 -2.91 3.95 22.30
CA GLU A 281 -4.12 4.52 22.90
C GLU A 281 -5.38 4.10 22.15
N ILE A 282 -5.37 4.22 20.81
CA ILE A 282 -6.51 3.82 19.97
C ILE A 282 -6.81 2.33 20.14
N CYS A 283 -5.79 1.47 20.10
CA CYS A 283 -5.96 0.04 20.27
C CYS A 283 -6.50 -0.31 21.67
N ARG A 284 -6.03 0.35 22.72
CA ARG A 284 -6.50 0.16 24.08
C ARG A 284 -7.96 0.56 24.24
N ASP A 285 -8.32 1.74 23.75
CA ASP A 285 -9.70 2.25 23.82
C ASP A 285 -10.66 1.28 23.13
N LYS A 286 -10.31 0.78 21.94
CA LYS A 286 -11.14 -0.18 21.20
C LYS A 286 -11.21 -1.55 21.85
N ALA A 287 -10.11 -2.04 22.41
CA ALA A 287 -10.08 -3.32 23.12
C ALA A 287 -10.95 -3.31 24.41
N CYS A 288 -11.03 -2.16 25.10
CA CYS A 288 -11.89 -2.02 26.28
C CYS A 288 -13.38 -2.00 25.94
N PHE A 289 -13.77 -1.44 24.80
CA PHE A 289 -15.17 -1.41 24.37
C PHE A 289 -15.72 -2.77 23.92
N ALA A 290 -14.87 -3.67 23.43
CA ALA A 290 -15.28 -5.02 23.02
C ALA A 290 -15.73 -5.91 24.18
N LYS A 291 -15.46 -5.54 25.45
CA LYS A 291 -15.89 -6.30 26.65
C LYS A 291 -17.28 -5.92 27.15
N ASN A 292 -17.86 -4.83 26.67
CA ASN A 292 -19.13 -4.28 27.21
C ASN A 292 -20.33 -4.48 26.25
N ASN A 293 -20.15 -5.20 25.16
CA ASN A 293 -21.17 -5.61 24.21
C ASN A 293 -21.12 -7.14 24.00
#